data_1b3e0642e90fa7275be6aa489f51357d
#
_entry.id   1b3e0642e90fa7275be6aa489f51357d
#
_cell.length_a   1.000
_cell.length_b   1.000
_cell.length_c   1.000
_cell.angle_alpha   90.00
_cell.angle_beta   90.00
_cell.angle_gamma   90.00
#
_symmetry.space_group_name_H-M   'P 1'
#
loop_
_entity.id
_entity.type
_entity.pdbx_description
1 polymer ?
#
loop_
_entity_poly.entity_id
_entity_poly.type
_entity_poly.pdbx_seq_one_letter_code
_entity_poly.pdbx_strand_id
1 'polypeptide(L)'
;MGIIGNVKEEIRLIRERDPAIHSSMEVFLYPSFRAMLHYRVAHKLYLSGHYFLARWISQRAVRKTGIEIHPGAKIGKGFFIDHGNGVIIGETAEIGNNVTLYQGVTLGGTGKEQGKRHPTVGDNVMISAGAKVLGSFTIGENSKIGAGSVVLSAVPPNLSLIHI
;
A
#
# COMPACT_ATOMS: atom_id res chain seq x y z
N MET A 1 -17.71 5.53 3.56
CA MET A 1 -18.13 4.58 2.50
C MET A 1 -18.27 3.19 3.14
N GLY A 2 -19.37 2.45 2.85
CA GLY A 2 -19.55 1.09 3.39
C GLY A 2 -18.65 0.07 2.70
N ILE A 3 -18.50 -1.13 3.27
CA ILE A 3 -17.65 -2.21 2.74
C ILE A 3 -18.00 -2.53 1.28
N ILE A 4 -19.30 -2.55 0.92
CA ILE A 4 -19.76 -2.84 -0.44
C ILE A 4 -19.33 -1.78 -1.46
N GLY A 5 -19.35 -0.49 -1.08
CA GLY A 5 -18.85 0.59 -1.95
C GLY A 5 -17.36 0.46 -2.25
N ASN A 6 -16.59 0.07 -1.25
CA ASN A 6 -15.15 -0.15 -1.38
C ASN A 6 -14.83 -1.35 -2.30
N VAL A 7 -15.60 -2.44 -2.20
CA VAL A 7 -15.42 -3.62 -3.07
C VAL A 7 -15.66 -3.27 -4.54
N LYS A 8 -16.72 -2.53 -4.84
CA LYS A 8 -17.02 -2.08 -6.21
C LYS A 8 -15.91 -1.18 -6.78
N GLU A 9 -15.39 -0.28 -5.97
CA GLU A 9 -14.28 0.60 -6.35
C GLU A 9 -13.01 -0.20 -6.64
N GLU A 10 -12.63 -1.17 -5.80
CA GLU A 10 -11.48 -2.06 -6.01
C GLU A 10 -11.61 -2.86 -7.32
N ILE A 11 -12.79 -3.45 -7.57
CA ILE A 11 -13.04 -4.21 -8.81
C ILE A 11 -12.87 -3.30 -10.03
N ARG A 12 -13.44 -2.09 -10.00
CA ARG A 12 -13.30 -1.13 -11.08
C ARG A 12 -11.84 -0.76 -11.31
N LEU A 13 -11.12 -0.43 -10.24
CA LEU A 13 -9.72 0.00 -10.28
C LEU A 13 -8.80 -1.05 -10.90
N ILE A 14 -8.94 -2.32 -10.48
CA ILE A 14 -8.13 -3.41 -11.02
C ILE A 14 -8.40 -3.59 -12.52
N ARG A 15 -9.67 -3.55 -12.92
CA ARG A 15 -10.05 -3.66 -14.35
C ARG A 15 -9.56 -2.52 -15.22
N GLU A 16 -9.48 -1.31 -14.68
CA GLU A 16 -8.99 -0.13 -15.40
C GLU A 16 -7.46 -0.13 -15.54
N ARG A 17 -6.75 -0.73 -14.57
CA ARG A 17 -5.28 -0.65 -14.51
C ARG A 17 -4.55 -1.89 -14.97
N ASP A 18 -5.18 -3.05 -14.97
CA ASP A 18 -4.58 -4.30 -15.44
C ASP A 18 -5.18 -4.73 -16.78
N PRO A 19 -4.44 -4.58 -17.90
CA PRO A 19 -4.90 -4.99 -19.23
C PRO A 19 -5.01 -6.53 -19.38
N ALA A 20 -4.43 -7.31 -18.47
CA ALA A 20 -4.45 -8.77 -18.54
C ALA A 20 -5.76 -9.38 -18.04
N ILE A 21 -6.65 -8.58 -17.44
CA ILE A 21 -7.89 -9.09 -16.88
C ILE A 21 -8.97 -9.30 -17.95
N HIS A 22 -9.50 -10.50 -18.07
CA HIS A 22 -10.54 -10.85 -19.05
C HIS A 22 -11.95 -10.88 -18.42
N SER A 23 -12.05 -11.13 -17.11
CA SER A 23 -13.32 -11.27 -16.40
C SER A 23 -13.30 -10.59 -15.04
N SER A 24 -14.43 -9.95 -14.64
CA SER A 24 -14.58 -9.39 -13.31
C SER A 24 -14.43 -10.42 -12.18
N MET A 25 -14.63 -11.69 -12.47
CA MET A 25 -14.45 -12.77 -11.51
C MET A 25 -12.97 -13.01 -11.18
N GLU A 26 -12.06 -12.72 -12.11
CA GLU A 26 -10.62 -12.86 -11.90
C GLU A 26 -10.10 -11.91 -10.79
N VAL A 27 -10.76 -10.78 -10.57
CA VAL A 27 -10.41 -9.83 -9.49
C VAL A 27 -10.34 -10.52 -8.14
N PHE A 28 -11.20 -11.50 -7.87
CA PHE A 28 -11.20 -12.24 -6.61
C PHE A 28 -9.97 -13.13 -6.41
N LEU A 29 -9.23 -13.40 -7.47
CA LEU A 29 -7.97 -14.16 -7.44
C LEU A 29 -6.76 -13.24 -7.16
N TYR A 30 -6.90 -11.93 -7.39
CA TYR A 30 -5.80 -10.97 -7.18
C TYR A 30 -5.38 -10.90 -5.71
N PRO A 31 -4.08 -11.10 -5.42
CA PRO A 31 -3.57 -10.98 -4.06
C PRO A 31 -3.84 -9.62 -3.44
N SER A 32 -3.69 -8.54 -4.23
CA SER A 32 -3.94 -7.16 -3.82
C SER A 32 -5.39 -6.93 -3.38
N PHE A 33 -6.37 -7.43 -4.14
CA PHE A 33 -7.78 -7.35 -3.76
C PHE A 33 -8.04 -7.99 -2.40
N ARG A 34 -7.52 -9.21 -2.21
CA ARG A 34 -7.67 -9.96 -0.97
C ARG A 34 -6.97 -9.28 0.21
N ALA A 35 -5.76 -8.75 -0.02
CA ALA A 35 -5.01 -8.01 0.99
C ALA A 35 -5.77 -6.76 1.45
N MET A 36 -6.33 -5.98 0.50
CA MET A 36 -7.09 -4.78 0.80
C MET A 36 -8.38 -5.07 1.58
N LEU A 37 -9.09 -6.15 1.26
CA LEU A 37 -10.27 -6.55 2.04
C LEU A 37 -9.90 -6.87 3.50
N HIS A 38 -8.83 -7.65 3.72
CA HIS A 38 -8.35 -7.95 5.07
C HIS A 38 -7.89 -6.69 5.80
N TYR A 39 -7.13 -5.82 5.11
CA TYR A 39 -6.67 -4.55 5.67
C TYR A 39 -7.85 -3.69 6.15
N ARG A 40 -8.90 -3.52 5.35
CA ARG A 40 -10.06 -2.68 5.73
C ARG A 40 -10.76 -3.17 7.00
N VAL A 41 -10.88 -4.50 7.16
CA VAL A 41 -11.44 -5.10 8.40
C VAL A 41 -10.47 -4.90 9.57
N ALA A 42 -9.20 -5.21 9.37
CA ALA A 42 -8.15 -5.07 10.38
C ALA A 42 -8.00 -3.62 10.85
N HIS A 43 -8.04 -2.65 9.92
CA HIS A 43 -7.94 -1.23 10.23
C HIS A 43 -9.10 -0.73 11.11
N LYS A 44 -10.34 -1.15 10.83
CA LYS A 44 -11.49 -0.82 11.68
C LYS A 44 -11.34 -1.37 13.10
N LEU A 45 -10.89 -2.61 13.23
CA LEU A 45 -10.61 -3.22 14.54
C LEU A 45 -9.49 -2.49 15.26
N TYR A 46 -8.45 -2.09 14.54
CA TYR A 46 -7.34 -1.31 15.09
C TYR A 46 -7.82 0.03 15.65
N LEU A 47 -8.63 0.76 14.88
CA LEU A 47 -9.21 2.04 15.32
C LEU A 47 -10.16 1.90 16.52
N SER A 48 -10.78 0.73 16.71
CA SER A 48 -11.64 0.42 17.86
C SER A 48 -10.85 -0.16 19.06
N GLY A 49 -9.52 -0.18 19.03
CA GLY A 49 -8.68 -0.69 20.12
C GLY A 49 -8.50 -2.21 20.17
N HIS A 50 -9.04 -2.96 19.20
CA HIS A 50 -8.91 -4.42 19.15
C HIS A 50 -7.61 -4.86 18.47
N TYR A 51 -6.46 -4.43 18.99
CA TYR A 51 -5.14 -4.56 18.36
C TYR A 51 -4.75 -6.00 18.07
N PHE A 52 -5.00 -6.94 18.98
CA PHE A 52 -4.67 -8.35 18.75
C PHE A 52 -5.43 -8.95 17.56
N LEU A 53 -6.74 -8.73 17.47
CA LEU A 53 -7.56 -9.22 16.38
C LEU A 53 -7.17 -8.55 15.05
N ALA A 54 -6.90 -7.26 15.08
CA ALA A 54 -6.42 -6.52 13.91
C ALA A 54 -5.12 -7.13 13.37
N ARG A 55 -4.14 -7.39 14.25
CA ARG A 55 -2.86 -8.02 13.84
C ARG A 55 -3.05 -9.46 13.39
N TRP A 56 -3.91 -10.22 14.04
CA TRP A 56 -4.21 -11.58 13.61
C TRP A 56 -4.76 -11.65 12.18
N ILE A 57 -5.71 -10.76 11.83
CA ILE A 57 -6.26 -10.65 10.48
C ILE A 57 -5.17 -10.22 9.48
N SER A 58 -4.35 -9.22 9.84
CA SER A 58 -3.23 -8.76 9.00
C SER A 58 -2.25 -9.90 8.71
N GLN A 59 -1.82 -10.65 9.73
CA GLN A 59 -0.90 -11.79 9.54
C GLN A 59 -1.51 -12.94 8.74
N ARG A 60 -2.83 -13.14 8.84
CA ARG A 60 -3.55 -14.08 7.98
C ARG A 60 -3.55 -13.64 6.52
N ALA A 61 -3.66 -12.33 6.26
CA ALA A 61 -3.55 -11.77 4.92
C ALA A 61 -2.17 -12.00 4.31
N VAL A 62 -1.09 -11.72 5.07
CA VAL A 62 0.31 -11.98 4.63
C VAL A 62 0.49 -13.40 4.15
N ARG A 63 0.06 -14.39 4.96
CA ARG A 63 0.20 -15.81 4.60
C ARG A 63 -0.55 -16.20 3.33
N LYS A 64 -1.64 -15.49 2.99
CA LYS A 64 -2.47 -15.79 1.82
C LYS A 64 -2.09 -15.02 0.57
N THR A 65 -1.43 -13.87 0.72
CA THR A 65 -1.25 -12.92 -0.38
C THR A 65 0.20 -12.51 -0.60
N GLY A 66 1.09 -12.76 0.37
CA GLY A 66 2.46 -12.25 0.35
C GLY A 66 2.56 -10.73 0.56
N ILE A 67 1.45 -10.05 0.91
CA ILE A 67 1.37 -8.60 1.09
C ILE A 67 1.17 -8.30 2.57
N GLU A 68 2.07 -7.53 3.17
CA GLU A 68 1.95 -7.07 4.55
C GLU A 68 1.47 -5.62 4.61
N ILE A 69 0.29 -5.40 5.16
CA ILE A 69 -0.22 -4.07 5.48
C ILE A 69 -0.50 -4.02 6.98
N HIS A 70 0.21 -3.14 7.69
CA HIS A 70 -0.07 -2.96 9.12
C HIS A 70 -1.45 -2.32 9.31
N PRO A 71 -2.29 -2.81 10.25
CA PRO A 71 -3.65 -2.29 10.45
C PRO A 71 -3.71 -0.80 10.79
N GLY A 72 -2.63 -0.24 11.38
CA GLY A 72 -2.53 1.18 11.72
C GLY A 72 -2.25 2.10 10.52
N ALA A 73 -1.80 1.58 9.39
CA ALA A 73 -1.54 2.40 8.20
C ALA A 73 -2.80 3.14 7.74
N LYS A 74 -2.64 4.33 7.15
CA LYS A 74 -3.73 5.11 6.56
C LYS A 74 -3.59 5.06 5.04
N ILE A 75 -4.64 4.62 4.35
CA ILE A 75 -4.62 4.44 2.90
C ILE A 75 -5.82 5.17 2.29
N GLY A 76 -5.52 6.06 1.35
CA GLY A 76 -6.50 6.83 0.59
C GLY A 76 -7.29 6.01 -0.43
N LYS A 77 -8.00 6.70 -1.31
CA LYS A 77 -8.81 6.09 -2.37
C LYS A 77 -7.96 5.76 -3.60
N GLY A 78 -8.41 4.82 -4.41
CA GLY A 78 -7.75 4.49 -5.66
C GLY A 78 -6.36 3.87 -5.48
N PHE A 79 -6.05 3.32 -4.30
CA PHE A 79 -4.80 2.64 -4.03
C PHE A 79 -4.74 1.30 -4.76
N PHE A 80 -3.69 1.09 -5.54
CA PHE A 80 -3.49 -0.10 -6.33
C PHE A 80 -2.15 -0.76 -6.04
N ILE A 81 -2.14 -2.07 -5.87
CA ILE A 81 -0.92 -2.88 -5.76
C ILE A 81 -0.90 -3.84 -6.95
N ASP A 82 0.09 -3.69 -7.81
CA ASP A 82 0.33 -4.60 -8.91
C ASP A 82 1.24 -5.74 -8.49
N HIS A 83 0.89 -6.98 -8.84
CA HIS A 83 1.51 -8.24 -8.39
C HIS A 83 1.51 -8.40 -6.87
N GLY A 84 2.19 -7.57 -6.13
CA GLY A 84 2.11 -7.36 -4.69
C GLY A 84 2.99 -8.24 -3.82
N ASN A 85 3.53 -9.34 -4.31
CA ASN A 85 4.36 -10.21 -3.47
C ASN A 85 5.53 -9.45 -2.84
N GLY A 86 5.69 -9.56 -1.51
CA GLY A 86 6.75 -8.88 -0.75
C GLY A 86 6.52 -7.38 -0.53
N VAL A 87 5.34 -6.83 -0.81
CA VAL A 87 4.97 -5.47 -0.41
C VAL A 87 4.83 -5.42 1.12
N ILE A 88 5.45 -4.41 1.73
CA ILE A 88 5.38 -4.15 3.19
C ILE A 88 4.99 -2.71 3.42
N ILE A 89 3.90 -2.48 4.14
CA ILE A 89 3.40 -1.16 4.54
C ILE A 89 3.36 -1.09 6.07
N GLY A 90 4.23 -0.26 6.65
CA GLY A 90 4.39 -0.13 8.10
C GLY A 90 3.27 0.64 8.79
N GLU A 91 3.23 0.56 10.12
CA GLU A 91 2.14 1.03 10.99
C GLU A 91 1.75 2.49 10.78
N THR A 92 2.72 3.39 10.72
CA THR A 92 2.48 4.84 10.63
C THR A 92 2.62 5.36 9.21
N ALA A 93 2.61 4.49 8.20
CA ALA A 93 2.58 4.90 6.79
C ALA A 93 1.26 5.61 6.48
N GLU A 94 1.35 6.69 5.72
CA GLU A 94 0.21 7.43 5.21
C GLU A 94 0.30 7.45 3.68
N ILE A 95 -0.73 6.99 3.02
CA ILE A 95 -0.78 6.85 1.57
C ILE A 95 -1.96 7.66 1.05
N GLY A 96 -1.69 8.58 0.16
CA GLY A 96 -2.67 9.43 -0.50
C GLY A 96 -3.57 8.69 -1.48
N ASN A 97 -4.20 9.44 -2.37
CA ASN A 97 -5.13 8.91 -3.35
C ASN A 97 -4.41 8.50 -4.64
N ASN A 98 -4.95 7.50 -5.34
CA ASN A 98 -4.47 7.02 -6.65
C ASN A 98 -3.00 6.59 -6.65
N VAL A 99 -2.48 6.11 -5.53
CA VAL A 99 -1.10 5.61 -5.42
C VAL A 99 -1.01 4.20 -5.97
N THR A 100 0.06 3.93 -6.71
CA THR A 100 0.38 2.60 -7.25
C THR A 100 1.68 2.08 -6.66
N LEU A 101 1.65 0.87 -6.10
CA LEU A 101 2.84 0.14 -5.67
C LEU A 101 3.00 -1.14 -6.49
N TYR A 102 4.24 -1.51 -6.76
CA TYR A 102 4.59 -2.79 -7.38
C TYR A 102 5.15 -3.77 -6.33
N GLN A 103 5.36 -5.01 -6.73
CA GLN A 103 5.90 -6.06 -5.87
C GLN A 103 7.21 -5.64 -5.20
N GLY A 104 7.44 -6.14 -3.98
CA GLY A 104 8.66 -5.94 -3.23
C GLY A 104 8.88 -4.52 -2.68
N VAL A 105 7.92 -3.60 -2.86
CA VAL A 105 8.00 -2.25 -2.29
C VAL A 105 7.90 -2.32 -0.77
N THR A 106 8.76 -1.55 -0.09
CA THR A 106 8.70 -1.39 1.37
C THR A 106 8.50 0.08 1.75
N LEU A 107 7.43 0.37 2.48
CA LEU A 107 7.23 1.63 3.19
C LEU A 107 7.56 1.39 4.66
N GLY A 108 8.85 1.54 5.01
CA GLY A 108 9.44 1.13 6.29
C GLY A 108 9.94 2.29 7.14
N GLY A 109 10.27 1.98 8.39
CA GLY A 109 11.04 2.84 9.28
C GLY A 109 12.53 2.53 9.24
N THR A 110 13.36 3.43 9.78
CA THR A 110 14.83 3.26 9.85
C THR A 110 15.30 2.66 11.17
N GLY A 111 14.42 2.37 12.13
CA GLY A 111 14.81 1.71 13.36
C GLY A 111 13.97 2.04 14.59
N LYS A 112 14.56 2.64 15.64
CA LYS A 112 14.08 2.65 17.02
C LYS A 112 13.11 3.79 17.37
N GLU A 113 12.73 4.63 16.41
CA GLU A 113 11.88 5.79 16.67
C GLU A 113 10.46 5.38 17.06
N GLN A 114 9.93 6.04 18.09
CA GLN A 114 8.52 5.94 18.47
C GLN A 114 7.68 7.00 17.72
N GLY A 115 6.41 6.71 17.50
CA GLY A 115 5.51 7.61 16.80
C GLY A 115 5.59 7.49 15.27
N LYS A 116 5.55 8.61 14.56
CA LYS A 116 5.63 8.66 13.08
C LYS A 116 7.03 8.27 12.62
N ARG A 117 7.16 7.07 12.04
CA ARG A 117 8.44 6.49 11.59
C ARG A 117 8.42 5.90 10.18
N HIS A 118 7.25 5.89 9.55
CA HIS A 118 7.07 5.41 8.18
C HIS A 118 6.73 6.56 7.25
N PRO A 119 6.98 6.43 5.94
CA PRO A 119 6.79 7.52 5.00
C PRO A 119 5.33 7.97 4.85
N THR A 120 5.18 9.22 4.41
CA THR A 120 3.95 9.76 3.85
C THR A 120 4.10 9.81 2.33
N VAL A 121 3.17 9.21 1.62
CA VAL A 121 3.15 9.16 0.16
C VAL A 121 2.00 10.03 -0.34
N GLY A 122 2.31 11.03 -1.15
CA GLY A 122 1.34 11.96 -1.72
C GLY A 122 0.42 11.32 -2.77
N ASP A 123 -0.49 12.11 -3.30
CA ASP A 123 -1.45 11.65 -4.31
C ASP A 123 -0.76 11.33 -5.65
N ASN A 124 -1.32 10.39 -6.40
CA ASN A 124 -0.87 9.99 -7.74
C ASN A 124 0.59 9.51 -7.82
N VAL A 125 1.19 9.10 -6.70
CA VAL A 125 2.56 8.57 -6.66
C VAL A 125 2.60 7.15 -7.19
N MET A 126 3.66 6.84 -7.96
CA MET A 126 4.00 5.48 -8.37
C MET A 126 5.32 5.06 -7.74
N ILE A 127 5.34 3.90 -7.10
CA ILE A 127 6.56 3.31 -6.52
C ILE A 127 6.78 1.95 -7.18
N SER A 128 7.85 1.88 -7.99
CA SER A 128 8.13 0.72 -8.83
C SER A 128 8.73 -0.45 -8.05
N ALA A 129 8.85 -1.58 -8.73
CA ALA A 129 9.21 -2.87 -8.15
C ALA A 129 10.49 -2.84 -7.31
N GLY A 130 10.42 -3.41 -6.12
CA GLY A 130 11.57 -3.58 -5.22
C GLY A 130 12.05 -2.32 -4.51
N ALA A 131 11.47 -1.15 -4.78
CA ALA A 131 11.89 0.09 -4.14
C ALA A 131 11.68 0.08 -2.61
N LYS A 132 12.61 0.66 -1.86
CA LYS A 132 12.59 0.76 -0.40
C LYS A 132 12.51 2.24 0.01
N VAL A 133 11.42 2.65 0.62
CA VAL A 133 11.22 4.00 1.14
C VAL A 133 11.27 3.92 2.66
N LEU A 134 12.35 4.42 3.26
CA LEU A 134 12.67 4.15 4.67
C LEU A 134 12.85 5.45 5.46
N GLY A 135 11.91 5.74 6.35
CA GLY A 135 11.92 6.93 7.22
C GLY A 135 10.59 7.69 7.23
N SER A 136 10.49 8.71 8.08
CA SER A 136 9.25 9.47 8.32
C SER A 136 9.10 10.72 7.45
N PHE A 137 9.66 10.72 6.26
CA PHE A 137 9.59 11.84 5.30
C PHE A 137 8.44 11.66 4.29
N THR A 138 8.27 12.68 3.44
CA THR A 138 7.21 12.72 2.44
C THR A 138 7.75 12.47 1.03
N ILE A 139 7.07 11.61 0.29
CA ILE A 139 7.15 11.51 -1.16
C ILE A 139 6.06 12.43 -1.73
N GLY A 140 6.47 13.49 -2.42
CA GLY A 140 5.57 14.48 -2.99
C GLY A 140 4.63 13.90 -4.06
N GLU A 141 3.49 14.53 -4.22
CA GLU A 141 2.47 14.13 -5.19
C GLU A 141 2.99 14.04 -6.62
N ASN A 142 2.37 13.20 -7.45
CA ASN A 142 2.69 12.96 -8.87
C ASN A 142 4.13 12.47 -9.10
N SER A 143 4.85 12.04 -8.06
CA SER A 143 6.23 11.54 -8.19
C SER A 143 6.26 10.08 -8.60
N LYS A 144 7.35 9.68 -9.27
CA LYS A 144 7.60 8.30 -9.69
C LYS A 144 8.93 7.83 -9.12
N ILE A 145 8.92 6.77 -8.33
CA ILE A 145 10.11 6.13 -7.77
C ILE A 145 10.49 4.94 -8.63
N GLY A 146 11.72 4.94 -9.15
CA GLY A 146 12.24 3.89 -10.01
C GLY A 146 12.37 2.54 -9.31
N ALA A 147 12.43 1.46 -10.09
CA ALA A 147 12.57 0.11 -9.57
C ALA A 147 13.91 -0.07 -8.85
N GLY A 148 13.90 -0.79 -7.71
CA GLY A 148 15.07 -1.06 -6.91
C GLY A 148 15.65 0.13 -6.15
N SER A 149 15.07 1.32 -6.24
CA SER A 149 15.55 2.52 -5.55
C SER A 149 15.47 2.38 -4.04
N VAL A 150 16.50 2.90 -3.34
CA VAL A 150 16.48 3.07 -1.88
C VAL A 150 16.35 4.56 -1.58
N VAL A 151 15.18 4.97 -1.08
CA VAL A 151 14.85 6.36 -0.79
C VAL A 151 14.93 6.60 0.70
N LEU A 152 15.83 7.50 1.12
CA LEU A 152 16.15 7.79 2.53
C LEU A 152 15.86 9.26 2.90
N SER A 153 15.34 10.06 1.97
CA SER A 153 15.02 11.47 2.17
C SER A 153 13.78 11.88 1.40
N ALA A 154 13.24 13.06 1.72
CA ALA A 154 12.05 13.59 1.08
C ALA A 154 12.22 13.75 -0.43
N VAL A 155 11.16 13.47 -1.18
CA VAL A 155 11.08 13.62 -2.63
C VAL A 155 10.11 14.75 -2.93
N PRO A 156 10.53 15.80 -3.66
CA PRO A 156 9.63 16.89 -4.05
C PRO A 156 8.53 16.41 -5.00
N PRO A 157 7.39 17.14 -5.09
CA PRO A 157 6.33 16.82 -6.02
C PRO A 157 6.79 16.80 -7.48
N ASN A 158 6.11 16.03 -8.32
CA ASN A 158 6.33 15.94 -9.77
C ASN A 158 7.74 15.45 -10.19
N LEU A 159 8.48 14.81 -9.28
CA LEU A 159 9.80 14.27 -9.57
C LEU A 159 9.73 12.83 -10.06
N SER A 160 10.47 12.54 -11.11
CA SER A 160 10.68 11.17 -11.58
C SER A 160 12.11 10.72 -11.25
N LEU A 161 12.24 9.87 -10.24
CA LEU A 161 13.50 9.24 -9.85
C LEU A 161 13.68 7.96 -10.67
N ILE A 162 14.46 8.05 -11.74
CA ILE A 162 14.66 6.91 -12.66
C ILE A 162 15.79 5.99 -12.19
N HIS A 163 16.83 6.55 -11.57
CA HIS A 163 17.93 5.81 -10.93
C HIS A 163 18.56 6.69 -9.84
N ILE A 164 18.73 6.16 -8.67
CA ILE A 164 19.70 6.63 -7.66
C ILE A 164 20.50 5.42 -7.23
#